data_71506c9daff70088df5b1eb06d30942a
#
_entry.id   71506c9daff70088df5b1eb06d30942a
#
_cell.length_a   1.000
_cell.length_b   1.000
_cell.length_c   1.000
_cell.angle_alpha   90.00
_cell.angle_beta   90.00
_cell.angle_gamma   90.00
#
_symmetry.space_group_name_H-M   'P 1'
#
loop_
_entity.id
_entity.type
_entity.pdbx_description
1 polymer ?
#
loop_
_entity_poly.entity_id
_entity_poly.type
_entity_poly.pdbx_seq_one_letter_code
_entity_poly.pdbx_strand_id
1 'polypeptide(L)'
;MPASVIQSGEYLLEIDTGWDSSSFQLDSATKGVLDNTTYKLGPTTEFADVTDGLLDVSITRGRKDIGDQFTPGIMNFTLNDQLANGAFNPFNTDSPTYDPANNQPGIAPMRRVRFYRYDSTSTAESLFQGFIVNYDYQFNLDGNDLLNIQAIDDQYLLSQAFLDEWNVTEQVASARVVELLALPEVDAFQGVGEQSIETSSVTLGGASAYTVPSGSNAQGYLNDIMAAEQGRAFVDRSGRFVFQRRLGATLSSPEVEFGDNDPAHTPYNSVSINFGADKVVNRASVTHAGATGPETVDDLASQSKYFIQAVAYTESLVHNNTAALELATYLIQGEPTATLTSVTTGFQMLSNAERDKVAILEIGDTIIVEKTIVTTSTTTSVVAQESAIEGIEHLISFDTPHQTVIYTSPTTVYELFILDSSTLDSIYALS
;
A
#
# COMPACT_ATOMS: atom_id res chain seq x y z
N MET A 1 -6.31 7.75 35.87
CA MET A 1 -5.60 8.83 35.15
C MET A 1 -6.28 8.95 33.83
N PRO A 2 -6.56 10.14 33.30
CA PRO A 2 -7.08 10.19 31.93
C PRO A 2 -6.09 9.47 31.01
N ALA A 3 -6.60 8.64 30.12
CA ALA A 3 -5.77 8.00 29.11
C ALA A 3 -5.06 9.10 28.32
N SER A 4 -3.77 8.90 28.08
CA SER A 4 -2.95 9.85 27.35
C SER A 4 -3.35 9.84 25.89
N VAL A 5 -3.54 10.98 25.32
CA VAL A 5 -3.99 11.19 23.93
C VAL A 5 -2.76 11.40 23.05
N ILE A 6 -2.78 10.92 21.83
CA ILE A 6 -1.83 11.34 20.78
C ILE A 6 -1.87 12.88 20.70
N GLN A 7 -0.71 13.54 20.62
CA GLN A 7 -0.66 15.00 20.67
C GLN A 7 -1.55 15.62 19.57
N SER A 8 -2.65 16.23 19.98
CA SER A 8 -3.47 17.06 19.12
C SER A 8 -2.60 18.20 18.56
N GLY A 9 -2.54 18.33 17.24
CA GLY A 9 -1.72 19.32 16.53
C GLY A 9 -0.59 18.73 15.69
N GLU A 10 -0.19 17.47 15.89
CA GLU A 10 0.71 16.76 14.97
C GLU A 10 -0.07 15.84 14.02
N TYR A 11 -1.23 15.35 14.43
CA TYR A 11 -2.07 14.43 13.66
C TYR A 11 -3.49 14.94 13.55
N LEU A 12 -4.21 14.47 12.51
CA LEU A 12 -5.63 14.72 12.29
C LEU A 12 -6.29 13.41 11.85
N LEU A 13 -7.26 12.95 12.64
CA LEU A 13 -8.12 11.81 12.28
C LEU A 13 -9.51 12.33 11.99
N GLU A 14 -9.98 12.10 10.79
CA GLU A 14 -11.31 12.49 10.34
C GLU A 14 -12.15 11.27 9.96
N ILE A 15 -13.40 11.25 10.39
CA ILE A 15 -14.38 10.24 10.01
C ILE A 15 -15.57 10.92 9.35
N ASP A 16 -15.99 10.42 8.17
CA ASP A 16 -17.24 10.82 7.53
C ASP A 16 -18.42 10.28 8.36
N THR A 17 -19.15 11.18 8.97
CA THR A 17 -20.31 10.81 9.78
C THR A 17 -21.56 10.52 8.94
N GLY A 18 -21.52 10.86 7.65
CA GLY A 18 -22.65 10.69 6.72
C GLY A 18 -23.89 11.51 7.09
N TRP A 19 -23.78 12.37 8.11
CA TRP A 19 -24.83 13.26 8.56
C TRP A 19 -24.30 14.68 8.68
N ASP A 20 -24.92 15.58 7.91
CA ASP A 20 -24.67 17.01 7.97
C ASP A 20 -25.94 17.71 8.51
N SER A 21 -25.83 18.23 9.72
CA SER A 21 -26.93 19.02 10.33
C SER A 21 -27.23 20.31 9.58
N SER A 22 -26.31 20.77 8.72
CA SER A 22 -26.44 21.94 7.83
C SER A 22 -27.01 21.59 6.46
N SER A 23 -27.28 20.33 6.16
CA SER A 23 -27.84 19.91 4.87
C SER A 23 -29.25 20.39 4.65
N PHE A 24 -29.55 20.69 3.39
CA PHE A 24 -30.91 20.98 2.93
C PHE A 24 -31.85 19.78 3.19
N GLN A 25 -32.99 20.02 3.83
CA GLN A 25 -34.03 19.00 4.06
C GLN A 25 -35.30 19.37 3.35
N LEU A 26 -35.71 18.56 2.37
CA LEU A 26 -36.99 18.71 1.72
C LEU A 26 -38.11 18.62 2.78
N ASP A 27 -39.17 19.48 2.65
CA ASP A 27 -40.28 19.58 3.59
C ASP A 27 -39.96 20.18 4.97
N SER A 28 -38.77 20.68 5.21
CA SER A 28 -38.43 21.46 6.40
C SER A 28 -38.71 22.95 6.17
N ALA A 29 -39.50 23.58 7.02
CA ALA A 29 -39.79 25.01 6.92
C ALA A 29 -38.54 25.90 7.10
N THR A 30 -37.50 25.40 7.75
CA THR A 30 -36.23 26.13 8.00
C THR A 30 -35.12 25.67 7.11
N LYS A 31 -34.98 24.36 6.89
CA LYS A 31 -33.89 23.75 6.14
C LYS A 31 -34.22 23.50 4.66
N GLY A 32 -35.50 23.56 4.27
CA GLY A 32 -35.97 23.33 2.90
C GLY A 32 -36.12 24.60 2.08
N VAL A 33 -35.53 25.73 2.47
CA VAL A 33 -35.58 27.00 1.75
C VAL A 33 -34.46 27.07 0.72
N LEU A 34 -34.79 27.17 -0.56
CA LEU A 34 -33.86 27.09 -1.69
C LEU A 34 -32.75 28.14 -1.71
N ASP A 35 -32.98 29.32 -1.17
CA ASP A 35 -32.00 30.41 -1.08
C ASP A 35 -31.29 30.48 0.30
N ASN A 36 -31.36 29.40 1.09
CA ASN A 36 -30.75 29.36 2.39
C ASN A 36 -29.22 29.29 2.29
N THR A 37 -28.51 30.22 2.94
CA THR A 37 -27.04 30.26 2.94
C THR A 37 -26.42 29.30 3.94
N THR A 38 -27.20 28.83 4.92
CA THR A 38 -26.76 27.87 5.96
C THR A 38 -27.06 26.43 5.55
N TYR A 39 -28.24 26.16 5.05
CA TYR A 39 -28.67 24.81 4.65
C TYR A 39 -28.63 24.71 3.13
N LYS A 40 -27.58 24.07 2.61
CA LYS A 40 -27.29 24.00 1.18
C LYS A 40 -27.61 22.63 0.60
N LEU A 41 -28.02 22.59 -0.66
CA LEU A 41 -28.02 21.40 -1.48
C LEU A 41 -26.54 21.07 -1.80
N GLY A 42 -26.03 19.98 -1.28
CA GLY A 42 -24.66 19.54 -1.51
C GLY A 42 -24.46 18.09 -1.12
N PRO A 43 -23.28 17.52 -1.37
CA PRO A 43 -22.94 16.20 -0.87
C PRO A 43 -23.06 16.21 0.66
N THR A 44 -23.66 15.17 1.19
CA THR A 44 -23.91 15.00 2.65
C THR A 44 -22.68 14.47 3.39
N THR A 45 -21.50 14.51 2.78
CA THR A 45 -20.26 14.03 3.37
C THR A 45 -19.71 15.10 4.31
N GLU A 46 -19.78 14.86 5.60
CA GLU A 46 -19.19 15.70 6.63
C GLU A 46 -18.15 14.89 7.37
N PHE A 47 -16.90 15.36 7.33
CA PHE A 47 -15.80 14.78 8.09
C PHE A 47 -15.71 15.44 9.46
N ALA A 48 -15.90 14.65 10.51
CA ALA A 48 -15.72 15.09 11.88
C ALA A 48 -14.28 14.78 12.33
N ASP A 49 -13.63 15.77 12.93
CA ASP A 49 -12.36 15.59 13.63
C ASP A 49 -12.59 14.83 14.94
N VAL A 50 -11.97 13.66 15.04
CA VAL A 50 -12.06 12.77 16.21
C VAL A 50 -10.71 12.57 16.91
N THR A 51 -9.72 13.39 16.57
CA THR A 51 -8.34 13.27 17.04
C THR A 51 -8.22 13.36 18.56
N ASP A 52 -9.04 14.17 19.21
CA ASP A 52 -9.00 14.37 20.66
C ASP A 52 -9.28 13.08 21.45
N GLY A 53 -9.98 12.10 20.85
CA GLY A 53 -10.23 10.81 21.46
C GLY A 53 -9.19 9.73 21.12
N LEU A 54 -8.23 10.02 20.26
CA LEU A 54 -7.33 9.03 19.69
C LEU A 54 -6.24 8.59 20.67
N LEU A 55 -6.11 7.29 20.92
CA LEU A 55 -5.12 6.70 21.82
C LEU A 55 -3.92 6.10 21.08
N ASP A 56 -4.20 5.34 20.02
CA ASP A 56 -3.20 4.67 19.22
C ASP A 56 -3.67 4.50 17.77
N VAL A 57 -2.70 4.38 16.86
CA VAL A 57 -2.92 4.09 15.44
C VAL A 57 -1.84 3.14 14.96
N SER A 58 -2.25 2.13 14.22
CA SER A 58 -1.34 1.27 13.47
C SER A 58 -1.81 1.21 12.02
N ILE A 59 -0.93 1.52 11.07
CA ILE A 59 -1.20 1.49 9.63
C ILE A 59 -0.23 0.51 9.00
N THR A 60 -0.74 -0.39 8.16
CA THR A 60 0.08 -1.30 7.36
C THR A 60 -0.38 -1.24 5.93
N ARG A 61 0.51 -0.92 5.00
CA ARG A 61 0.24 -0.86 3.55
C ARG A 61 1.29 -1.63 2.78
N GLY A 62 0.90 -2.23 1.64
CA GLY A 62 1.80 -2.98 0.78
C GLY A 62 2.03 -4.42 1.22
N ARG A 63 3.23 -4.93 0.97
CA ARG A 63 3.66 -6.30 1.29
C ARG A 63 4.98 -6.29 2.06
N LYS A 64 5.25 -7.36 2.81
CA LYS A 64 6.48 -7.47 3.61
C LYS A 64 7.63 -8.11 2.83
N ASP A 65 7.32 -8.93 1.86
CA ASP A 65 8.29 -9.63 1.02
C ASP A 65 7.89 -9.52 -0.46
N ILE A 66 8.89 -9.50 -1.34
CA ILE A 66 8.69 -9.42 -2.80
C ILE A 66 7.89 -10.62 -3.35
N GLY A 67 7.93 -11.77 -2.68
CA GLY A 67 7.16 -12.97 -3.04
C GLY A 67 5.68 -12.91 -2.65
N ASP A 68 5.29 -11.97 -1.79
CA ASP A 68 3.92 -11.82 -1.31
C ASP A 68 3.07 -11.05 -2.33
N GLN A 69 1.76 -11.28 -2.27
CA GLN A 69 0.80 -10.46 -3.02
C GLN A 69 0.56 -9.12 -2.29
N PHE A 70 0.27 -8.07 -3.06
CA PHE A 70 -0.24 -6.83 -2.49
C PHE A 70 -1.65 -7.06 -1.95
N THR A 71 -1.85 -6.65 -0.71
CA THR A 71 -3.14 -6.73 -0.02
C THR A 71 -3.64 -5.32 0.30
N PRO A 72 -4.95 -5.13 0.48
CA PRO A 72 -5.48 -3.85 0.92
C PRO A 72 -4.76 -3.35 2.17
N GLY A 73 -4.48 -2.05 2.22
CA GLY A 73 -3.91 -1.40 3.40
C GLY A 73 -4.91 -1.38 4.56
N ILE A 74 -4.41 -1.56 5.76
CA ILE A 74 -5.22 -1.64 6.98
C ILE A 74 -4.75 -0.57 7.96
N MET A 75 -5.71 0.15 8.54
CA MET A 75 -5.49 1.02 9.69
C MET A 75 -6.33 0.54 10.86
N ASN A 76 -5.69 0.25 12.00
CA ASN A 76 -6.38 0.01 13.26
C ASN A 76 -6.13 1.19 14.18
N PHE A 77 -7.16 1.64 14.88
CA PHE A 77 -7.03 2.72 15.84
C PHE A 77 -8.04 2.59 16.98
N THR A 78 -7.70 3.16 18.12
CA THR A 78 -8.52 3.13 19.33
C THR A 78 -8.92 4.53 19.72
N LEU A 79 -10.21 4.77 19.94
CA LEU A 79 -10.76 6.00 20.46
C LEU A 79 -11.25 5.81 21.90
N ASN A 80 -11.04 6.84 22.74
CA ASN A 80 -11.62 6.92 24.06
C ASN A 80 -12.88 7.79 24.01
N ASP A 81 -14.04 7.17 24.18
CA ASP A 81 -15.34 7.83 24.05
C ASP A 81 -15.68 8.73 25.26
N GLN A 82 -15.05 8.52 26.41
CA GLN A 82 -15.21 9.43 27.55
C GLN A 82 -14.69 10.84 27.22
N LEU A 83 -13.61 10.95 26.45
CA LEU A 83 -13.06 12.23 26.00
C LEU A 83 -13.99 12.93 25.00
N ALA A 84 -14.77 12.16 24.26
CA ALA A 84 -15.77 12.65 23.31
C ALA A 84 -17.19 12.78 23.93
N ASN A 85 -17.34 12.65 25.24
CA ASN A 85 -18.61 12.72 25.96
C ASN A 85 -19.65 11.71 25.45
N GLY A 86 -19.25 10.52 25.07
CA GLY A 86 -20.12 9.46 24.56
C GLY A 86 -20.59 9.70 23.11
N ALA A 87 -19.91 10.56 22.36
CA ALA A 87 -20.30 10.89 20.98
C ALA A 87 -20.16 9.68 20.02
N PHE A 88 -19.32 8.72 20.36
CA PHE A 88 -19.07 7.53 19.52
C PHE A 88 -19.92 6.32 19.92
N ASN A 89 -20.65 6.41 21.02
CA ASN A 89 -21.54 5.34 21.46
C ASN A 89 -22.69 5.14 20.47
N PRO A 90 -22.85 3.97 19.86
CA PRO A 90 -23.88 3.73 18.85
C PRO A 90 -25.32 3.81 19.39
N PHE A 91 -25.50 3.79 20.69
CA PHE A 91 -26.81 3.93 21.35
C PHE A 91 -27.09 5.36 21.82
N ASN A 92 -26.13 6.28 21.67
CA ASN A 92 -26.31 7.67 22.08
C ASN A 92 -27.04 8.47 20.99
N THR A 93 -28.36 8.60 21.13
CA THR A 93 -29.22 9.38 20.20
C THR A 93 -29.04 10.89 20.33
N ASP A 94 -28.35 11.36 21.38
CA ASP A 94 -28.06 12.77 21.60
C ASP A 94 -26.65 13.16 21.07
N SER A 95 -25.92 12.20 20.46
CA SER A 95 -24.64 12.48 19.84
C SER A 95 -24.79 13.52 18.71
N PRO A 96 -23.86 14.48 18.60
CA PRO A 96 -23.90 15.49 17.54
C PRO A 96 -23.77 14.89 16.14
N THR A 97 -23.25 13.66 16.03
CA THR A 97 -23.09 12.94 14.76
C THR A 97 -24.23 11.95 14.49
N TYR A 98 -25.20 11.82 15.41
CA TYR A 98 -26.33 10.91 15.22
C TYR A 98 -27.30 11.42 14.16
N ASP A 99 -27.68 10.56 13.21
CA ASP A 99 -28.68 10.84 12.19
C ASP A 99 -30.09 10.52 12.70
N PRO A 100 -30.87 11.49 13.12
CA PRO A 100 -32.21 11.26 13.66
C PRO A 100 -33.24 10.88 12.57
N ALA A 101 -32.95 11.17 11.29
CA ALA A 101 -33.86 10.85 10.19
C ALA A 101 -33.84 9.35 9.87
N ASN A 102 -32.67 8.75 9.91
CA ASN A 102 -32.48 7.33 9.64
C ASN A 102 -32.30 6.49 10.91
N ASN A 103 -32.30 7.12 12.08
CA ASN A 103 -32.07 6.47 13.38
C ASN A 103 -30.78 5.68 13.41
N GLN A 104 -29.68 6.29 12.97
CA GLN A 104 -28.37 5.67 12.84
C GLN A 104 -27.27 6.51 13.50
N PRO A 105 -26.24 5.88 14.10
CA PRO A 105 -25.05 6.56 14.54
C PRO A 105 -24.28 7.13 13.34
N GLY A 106 -23.68 8.30 13.48
CA GLY A 106 -22.86 8.90 12.43
C GLY A 106 -21.59 8.09 12.16
N ILE A 107 -20.97 7.54 13.21
CA ILE A 107 -19.81 6.66 13.07
C ILE A 107 -20.30 5.22 13.01
N ALA A 108 -20.06 4.56 11.90
CA ALA A 108 -20.58 3.23 11.60
C ALA A 108 -19.70 2.53 10.56
N PRO A 109 -19.83 1.22 10.36
CA PRO A 109 -19.18 0.53 9.24
C PRO A 109 -19.49 1.18 7.89
N MET A 110 -18.53 1.11 6.96
CA MET A 110 -18.54 1.69 5.61
C MET A 110 -18.50 3.23 5.57
N ARG A 111 -18.22 3.90 6.70
CA ARG A 111 -17.91 5.33 6.70
C ARG A 111 -16.45 5.57 6.33
N ARG A 112 -16.20 6.63 5.55
CA ARG A 112 -14.85 7.03 5.14
C ARG A 112 -14.05 7.50 6.36
N VAL A 113 -12.77 7.20 6.35
CA VAL A 113 -11.80 7.64 7.34
C VAL A 113 -10.55 8.16 6.64
N ARG A 114 -9.99 9.23 7.20
CA ARG A 114 -8.77 9.87 6.73
C ARG A 114 -7.86 10.12 7.92
N PHE A 115 -6.60 9.81 7.75
CA PHE A 115 -5.59 10.07 8.76
C PHE A 115 -4.43 10.84 8.17
N TYR A 116 -4.10 11.97 8.79
CA TYR A 116 -3.08 12.91 8.33
C TYR A 116 -2.05 13.15 9.42
N ARG A 117 -0.86 13.54 9.00
CA ARG A 117 0.15 14.17 9.83
C ARG A 117 0.39 15.60 9.32
N TYR A 118 0.52 16.56 10.22
CA TYR A 118 0.98 17.89 9.87
C TYR A 118 2.50 17.91 9.73
N ASP A 119 2.99 18.41 8.63
CA ASP A 119 4.42 18.65 8.41
C ASP A 119 4.93 19.84 9.20
N SER A 120 6.23 20.14 9.11
CA SER A 120 6.87 21.28 9.78
C SER A 120 6.34 22.65 9.30
N THR A 121 5.61 22.70 8.19
CA THR A 121 4.96 23.90 7.64
C THR A 121 3.47 23.99 7.96
N SER A 122 2.95 23.04 8.75
CA SER A 122 1.52 22.89 9.08
C SER A 122 0.65 22.49 7.89
N THR A 123 1.23 21.82 6.89
CA THR A 123 0.48 21.20 5.81
C THR A 123 0.06 19.79 6.23
N ALA A 124 -1.21 19.44 5.99
CA ALA A 124 -1.72 18.11 6.29
C ALA A 124 -1.29 17.11 5.19
N GLU A 125 -0.41 16.18 5.54
CA GLU A 125 0.04 15.09 4.69
C GLU A 125 -0.72 13.82 5.02
N SER A 126 -1.36 13.21 4.02
CA SER A 126 -2.12 11.98 4.21
C SER A 126 -1.20 10.81 4.55
N LEU A 127 -1.56 10.01 5.54
CA LEU A 127 -0.92 8.74 5.86
C LEU A 127 -1.79 7.54 5.48
N PHE A 128 -3.13 7.72 5.52
CA PHE A 128 -4.09 6.68 5.18
C PHE A 128 -5.44 7.28 4.80
N GLN A 129 -6.09 6.65 3.83
CA GLN A 129 -7.51 6.86 3.51
C GLN A 129 -8.17 5.52 3.22
N GLY A 130 -9.42 5.37 3.68
CA GLY A 130 -10.17 4.15 3.49
C GLY A 130 -11.56 4.27 4.10
N PHE A 131 -12.13 3.14 4.50
CA PHE A 131 -13.42 3.08 5.19
C PHE A 131 -13.43 2.05 6.30
N ILE A 132 -14.30 2.26 7.28
CA ILE A 132 -14.45 1.42 8.47
C ILE A 132 -15.08 0.08 8.07
N VAL A 133 -14.42 -1.02 8.40
CA VAL A 133 -14.97 -2.38 8.20
C VAL A 133 -15.35 -3.07 9.50
N ASN A 134 -14.72 -2.67 10.61
CA ASN A 134 -15.07 -3.19 11.92
C ASN A 134 -15.16 -2.07 12.94
N TYR A 135 -16.15 -2.17 13.81
CA TYR A 135 -16.48 -1.20 14.83
C TYR A 135 -16.80 -1.98 16.11
N ASP A 136 -15.86 -2.03 17.04
CA ASP A 136 -15.98 -2.77 18.30
C ASP A 136 -15.97 -1.81 19.49
N TYR A 137 -17.13 -1.64 20.11
CA TYR A 137 -17.32 -0.73 21.24
C TYR A 137 -17.33 -1.50 22.56
N GLN A 138 -16.41 -1.13 23.46
CA GLN A 138 -16.23 -1.75 24.77
C GLN A 138 -16.68 -0.81 25.88
N PHE A 139 -17.74 -1.19 26.60
CA PHE A 139 -18.20 -0.51 27.79
C PHE A 139 -17.39 -0.96 29.02
N ASN A 140 -16.78 -0.02 29.71
CA ASN A 140 -16.00 -0.27 30.92
C ASN A 140 -16.69 0.30 32.16
N LEU A 141 -16.67 -0.45 33.28
CA LEU A 141 -17.31 -0.04 34.54
C LEU A 141 -16.67 1.21 35.18
N ASP A 142 -15.45 1.54 34.83
CA ASP A 142 -14.75 2.73 35.29
C ASP A 142 -15.05 4.00 34.45
N GLY A 143 -15.91 3.84 33.42
CA GLY A 143 -16.32 4.91 32.52
C GLY A 143 -15.32 5.23 31.43
N ASN A 144 -14.19 4.50 31.31
CA ASN A 144 -13.25 4.61 30.18
C ASN A 144 -13.72 3.71 29.04
N ASP A 145 -14.80 4.09 28.36
CA ASP A 145 -15.30 3.34 27.23
C ASP A 145 -14.39 3.51 26.03
N LEU A 146 -14.09 2.38 25.36
CA LEU A 146 -13.16 2.31 24.25
C LEU A 146 -13.86 1.87 22.99
N LEU A 147 -13.45 2.45 21.89
CA LEU A 147 -13.88 2.08 20.56
C LEU A 147 -12.68 1.64 19.74
N ASN A 148 -12.62 0.36 19.38
CA ASN A 148 -11.60 -0.18 18.50
C ASN A 148 -12.16 -0.24 17.09
N ILE A 149 -11.49 0.45 16.16
CA ILE A 149 -11.91 0.55 14.77
C ILE A 149 -10.83 -0.05 13.88
N GLN A 150 -11.28 -0.85 12.91
CA GLN A 150 -10.47 -1.26 11.78
C GLN A 150 -11.00 -0.61 10.52
N ALA A 151 -10.13 0.12 9.84
CA ALA A 151 -10.37 0.66 8.51
C ALA A 151 -9.47 -0.03 7.48
N ILE A 152 -9.96 -0.09 6.25
CA ILE A 152 -9.29 -0.72 5.13
C ILE A 152 -9.36 0.19 3.91
N ASP A 153 -8.36 0.19 3.05
CA ASP A 153 -8.36 1.01 1.85
C ASP A 153 -9.30 0.49 0.75
N ASP A 154 -9.44 1.26 -0.31
CA ASP A 154 -10.40 0.99 -1.38
C ASP A 154 -10.05 -0.25 -2.23
N GLN A 155 -8.84 -0.80 -2.12
CA GLN A 155 -8.51 -2.07 -2.76
C GLN A 155 -9.38 -3.23 -2.24
N TYR A 156 -9.89 -3.13 -1.02
CA TYR A 156 -10.85 -4.08 -0.48
C TYR A 156 -12.10 -4.23 -1.37
N LEU A 157 -12.56 -3.15 -2.01
CA LEU A 157 -13.74 -3.21 -2.89
C LEU A 157 -13.50 -4.15 -4.08
N LEU A 158 -12.26 -4.26 -4.58
CA LEU A 158 -11.91 -5.24 -5.61
C LEU A 158 -12.09 -6.68 -5.11
N SER A 159 -11.86 -6.93 -3.83
CA SER A 159 -12.06 -8.25 -3.21
C SER A 159 -13.55 -8.62 -3.07
N GLN A 160 -14.44 -7.63 -3.09
CA GLN A 160 -15.88 -7.83 -3.02
C GLN A 160 -16.55 -7.87 -4.40
N ALA A 161 -15.84 -7.44 -5.46
CA ALA A 161 -16.36 -7.42 -6.82
C ALA A 161 -16.21 -8.80 -7.49
N PHE A 162 -17.32 -9.34 -7.96
CA PHE A 162 -17.37 -10.56 -8.77
C PHE A 162 -17.76 -10.20 -10.19
N LEU A 163 -16.88 -10.54 -11.14
CA LEU A 163 -16.99 -10.17 -12.55
C LEU A 163 -18.02 -11.03 -13.26
N ASP A 164 -18.73 -10.46 -14.22
CA ASP A 164 -19.43 -11.21 -15.24
C ASP A 164 -18.44 -11.85 -16.23
N GLU A 165 -18.93 -12.70 -17.14
CA GLU A 165 -18.07 -13.25 -18.18
C GLU A 165 -17.46 -12.14 -19.02
N TRP A 166 -16.13 -12.05 -19.02
CA TRP A 166 -15.41 -10.99 -19.71
C TRP A 166 -14.47 -11.55 -20.78
N ASN A 167 -14.78 -11.25 -22.04
CA ASN A 167 -13.97 -11.61 -23.19
C ASN A 167 -12.89 -10.55 -23.42
N VAL A 168 -11.66 -10.88 -23.03
CA VAL A 168 -10.53 -9.96 -23.08
C VAL A 168 -9.84 -9.97 -24.45
N THR A 169 -9.26 -8.83 -24.83
CA THR A 169 -8.45 -8.67 -26.04
C THR A 169 -6.95 -8.70 -25.69
N GLU A 170 -6.10 -9.06 -26.65
CA GLU A 170 -4.64 -8.96 -26.45
C GLU A 170 -4.24 -7.49 -26.28
N GLN A 171 -3.55 -7.19 -25.19
CA GLN A 171 -3.15 -5.83 -24.83
C GLN A 171 -2.09 -5.82 -23.75
N VAL A 172 -1.46 -4.66 -23.50
CA VAL A 172 -0.50 -4.49 -22.42
C VAL A 172 -1.17 -4.55 -21.03
N ALA A 173 -0.42 -4.99 -20.02
CA ALA A 173 -0.95 -5.20 -18.67
C ALA A 173 -1.61 -3.93 -18.09
N SER A 174 -1.00 -2.76 -18.29
CA SER A 174 -1.58 -1.48 -17.85
C SER A 174 -2.95 -1.18 -18.47
N ALA A 175 -3.15 -1.46 -19.76
CA ALA A 175 -4.46 -1.29 -20.40
C ALA A 175 -5.49 -2.28 -19.86
N ARG A 176 -5.07 -3.52 -19.55
CA ARG A 176 -5.93 -4.53 -18.92
C ARG A 176 -6.39 -4.10 -17.52
N VAL A 177 -5.50 -3.48 -16.73
CA VAL A 177 -5.86 -2.93 -15.42
C VAL A 177 -6.88 -1.80 -15.56
N VAL A 178 -6.70 -0.88 -16.53
CA VAL A 178 -7.69 0.19 -16.78
C VAL A 178 -9.05 -0.38 -17.16
N GLU A 179 -9.09 -1.41 -18.03
CA GLU A 179 -10.34 -2.08 -18.39
C GLU A 179 -10.99 -2.78 -17.19
N LEU A 180 -10.19 -3.48 -16.37
CA LEU A 180 -10.70 -4.14 -15.16
C LEU A 180 -11.36 -3.13 -14.20
N LEU A 181 -10.69 -2.00 -13.95
CA LEU A 181 -11.23 -0.95 -13.07
C LEU A 181 -12.45 -0.24 -13.67
N ALA A 182 -12.64 -0.30 -14.99
CA ALA A 182 -13.79 0.31 -15.68
C ALA A 182 -15.01 -0.63 -15.80
N LEU A 183 -14.92 -1.88 -15.34
CA LEU A 183 -16.04 -2.82 -15.39
C LEU A 183 -17.18 -2.36 -14.47
N PRO A 184 -18.45 -2.55 -14.88
CA PRO A 184 -19.61 -2.11 -14.09
C PRO A 184 -19.71 -2.74 -12.70
N GLU A 185 -19.11 -3.92 -12.51
CA GLU A 185 -19.10 -4.66 -11.25
C GLU A 185 -18.06 -4.12 -10.26
N VAL A 186 -17.12 -3.29 -10.75
CA VAL A 186 -16.06 -2.67 -9.95
C VAL A 186 -16.50 -1.25 -9.59
N ASP A 187 -16.97 -1.05 -8.36
CA ASP A 187 -17.42 0.25 -7.84
C ASP A 187 -16.29 0.93 -7.04
N ALA A 188 -15.11 1.01 -7.63
CA ALA A 188 -13.93 1.62 -7.02
C ALA A 188 -13.09 2.34 -8.06
N PHE A 189 -12.43 3.42 -7.68
CA PHE A 189 -11.46 4.16 -8.50
C PHE A 189 -12.03 4.71 -9.82
N GLN A 190 -13.34 5.07 -9.85
CA GLN A 190 -14.02 5.58 -11.05
C GLN A 190 -13.85 7.09 -11.25
N GLY A 191 -13.40 7.81 -10.23
CA GLY A 191 -13.25 9.27 -10.23
C GLY A 191 -12.01 9.75 -10.99
N VAL A 192 -12.06 11.00 -11.42
CA VAL A 192 -10.90 11.66 -12.05
C VAL A 192 -9.79 11.84 -11.01
N GLY A 193 -8.60 11.31 -11.32
CA GLY A 193 -7.43 11.40 -10.44
C GLY A 193 -7.33 10.28 -9.39
N GLU A 194 -8.29 9.33 -9.35
CA GLU A 194 -8.26 8.19 -8.43
C GLU A 194 -7.34 7.05 -8.90
N GLN A 195 -6.74 7.18 -10.08
CA GLN A 195 -5.83 6.18 -10.65
C GLN A 195 -4.50 6.83 -11.07
N SER A 196 -3.42 6.10 -10.87
CA SER A 196 -2.08 6.40 -11.40
C SER A 196 -1.51 5.13 -12.04
N ILE A 197 -1.63 5.03 -13.36
CA ILE A 197 -1.29 3.82 -14.12
C ILE A 197 -0.04 4.08 -14.97
N GLU A 198 1.06 3.44 -14.62
CA GLU A 198 2.29 3.44 -15.41
C GLU A 198 2.13 2.53 -16.64
N THR A 199 2.60 2.97 -17.81
CA THR A 199 2.51 2.18 -19.03
C THR A 199 3.40 0.94 -18.95
N SER A 200 2.79 -0.25 -19.07
CA SER A 200 3.49 -1.53 -19.11
C SER A 200 4.03 -1.84 -20.52
N SER A 201 5.09 -2.65 -20.58
CA SER A 201 5.60 -3.27 -21.80
C SER A 201 5.19 -4.73 -21.96
N VAL A 202 4.68 -5.36 -20.89
CA VAL A 202 4.25 -6.77 -20.92
C VAL A 202 2.90 -6.88 -21.60
N THR A 203 2.83 -7.69 -22.67
CA THR A 203 1.59 -7.99 -23.38
C THR A 203 0.90 -9.20 -22.77
N LEU A 204 -0.37 -9.05 -22.44
CA LEU A 204 -1.25 -10.11 -21.96
C LEU A 204 -2.08 -10.68 -23.12
N GLY A 205 -2.33 -11.98 -23.06
CA GLY A 205 -3.10 -12.68 -24.08
C GLY A 205 -4.58 -12.29 -24.11
N GLY A 206 -5.22 -12.61 -25.22
CA GLY A 206 -6.65 -12.40 -25.48
C GLY A 206 -7.30 -13.63 -26.11
N ALA A 207 -8.55 -13.48 -26.54
CA ALA A 207 -9.39 -14.53 -27.10
C ALA A 207 -9.83 -15.59 -26.06
N SER A 208 -10.41 -16.68 -26.50
CA SER A 208 -11.13 -17.65 -25.67
C SER A 208 -10.28 -18.33 -24.59
N ALA A 209 -8.97 -18.47 -24.80
CA ALA A 209 -8.07 -19.05 -23.79
C ALA A 209 -7.87 -18.16 -22.55
N TYR A 210 -8.19 -16.88 -22.69
CA TYR A 210 -8.00 -15.85 -21.62
C TYR A 210 -9.33 -15.25 -21.15
N THR A 211 -10.47 -15.79 -21.57
CA THR A 211 -11.79 -15.35 -21.11
C THR A 211 -11.86 -15.45 -19.59
N VAL A 212 -12.23 -14.37 -18.93
CA VAL A 212 -12.48 -14.37 -17.48
C VAL A 212 -13.86 -14.97 -17.23
N PRO A 213 -13.97 -16.08 -16.49
CA PRO A 213 -15.26 -16.72 -16.23
C PRO A 213 -16.14 -15.83 -15.33
N SER A 214 -17.48 -15.92 -15.53
CA SER A 214 -18.43 -15.30 -14.61
C SER A 214 -18.23 -15.82 -13.17
N GLY A 215 -18.27 -14.92 -12.21
CA GLY A 215 -18.01 -15.21 -10.80
C GLY A 215 -16.52 -15.15 -10.40
N SER A 216 -15.62 -14.77 -11.31
CA SER A 216 -14.22 -14.49 -10.99
C SER A 216 -14.13 -13.27 -10.09
N ASN A 217 -13.24 -13.30 -9.11
CA ASN A 217 -13.00 -12.17 -8.22
C ASN A 217 -12.08 -11.14 -8.86
N ALA A 218 -12.43 -9.85 -8.81
CA ALA A 218 -11.63 -8.78 -9.44
C ALA A 218 -10.23 -8.66 -8.86
N GLN A 219 -10.07 -8.77 -7.53
CA GLN A 219 -8.75 -8.77 -6.88
C GLN A 219 -7.92 -9.98 -7.30
N GLY A 220 -8.54 -11.17 -7.39
CA GLY A 220 -7.88 -12.38 -7.88
C GLY A 220 -7.32 -12.19 -9.30
N TYR A 221 -8.14 -11.63 -10.19
CA TYR A 221 -7.70 -11.35 -11.57
C TYR A 221 -6.61 -10.26 -11.64
N LEU A 222 -6.69 -9.24 -10.79
CA LEU A 222 -5.60 -8.25 -10.65
C LEU A 222 -4.30 -8.93 -10.22
N ASN A 223 -4.35 -9.87 -9.28
CA ASN A 223 -3.18 -10.63 -8.85
C ASN A 223 -2.58 -11.47 -9.99
N ASP A 224 -3.42 -12.05 -10.86
CA ASP A 224 -2.96 -12.77 -12.06
C ASP A 224 -2.27 -11.83 -13.08
N ILE A 225 -2.78 -10.61 -13.24
CA ILE A 225 -2.11 -9.57 -14.03
C ILE A 225 -0.76 -9.23 -13.42
N MET A 226 -0.69 -9.05 -12.09
CA MET A 226 0.56 -8.74 -11.38
C MET A 226 1.56 -9.90 -11.45
N ALA A 227 1.10 -11.15 -11.40
CA ALA A 227 1.96 -12.32 -11.57
C ALA A 227 2.61 -12.37 -12.97
N ALA A 228 1.91 -11.93 -14.01
CA ALA A 228 2.45 -11.83 -15.37
C ALA A 228 3.36 -10.60 -15.55
N GLU A 229 3.00 -9.47 -14.97
CA GLU A 229 3.75 -8.20 -15.06
C GLU A 229 4.98 -8.19 -14.14
N GLN A 230 4.91 -8.83 -12.96
CA GLN A 230 5.91 -8.71 -11.88
C GLN A 230 6.09 -7.27 -11.40
N GLY A 231 5.03 -6.48 -11.49
CA GLY A 231 4.94 -5.09 -11.05
C GLY A 231 4.32 -4.93 -9.66
N ARG A 232 3.80 -3.74 -9.38
CA ARG A 232 3.12 -3.39 -8.13
C ARG A 232 1.73 -2.84 -8.43
N ALA A 233 0.73 -3.27 -7.64
CA ALA A 233 -0.62 -2.70 -7.66
C ALA A 233 -1.08 -2.52 -6.21
N PHE A 234 -1.31 -1.29 -5.80
CA PHE A 234 -1.64 -0.92 -4.43
C PHE A 234 -2.45 0.37 -4.38
N VAL A 235 -2.98 0.70 -3.21
CA VAL A 235 -3.58 2.01 -2.95
C VAL A 235 -2.57 2.88 -2.20
N ASP A 236 -2.31 4.08 -2.72
CA ASP A 236 -1.39 5.01 -2.09
C ASP A 236 -1.98 5.64 -0.80
N ARG A 237 -1.14 6.35 -0.04
CA ARG A 237 -1.53 7.01 1.21
C ARG A 237 -2.69 8.01 1.05
N SER A 238 -2.96 8.47 -0.17
CA SER A 238 -4.04 9.41 -0.50
C SER A 238 -5.32 8.73 -0.99
N GLY A 239 -5.38 7.39 -1.00
CA GLY A 239 -6.54 6.62 -1.45
C GLY A 239 -6.61 6.40 -2.95
N ARG A 240 -5.55 6.69 -3.70
CA ARG A 240 -5.48 6.53 -5.15
C ARG A 240 -4.93 5.15 -5.51
N PHE A 241 -5.53 4.47 -6.47
CA PHE A 241 -4.99 3.23 -7.02
C PHE A 241 -3.74 3.51 -7.86
N VAL A 242 -2.66 2.79 -7.58
CA VAL A 242 -1.39 2.90 -8.28
C VAL A 242 -1.01 1.56 -8.91
N PHE A 243 -0.66 1.60 -10.19
CA PHE A 243 -0.04 0.51 -10.91
C PHE A 243 1.35 0.93 -11.37
N GLN A 244 2.37 0.18 -10.96
CA GLN A 244 3.75 0.34 -11.39
C GLN A 244 4.21 -0.91 -12.12
N ARG A 245 4.88 -0.73 -13.26
CA ARG A 245 5.52 -1.83 -13.98
C ARG A 245 6.73 -2.37 -13.22
N ARG A 246 7.20 -3.56 -13.58
CA ARG A 246 8.33 -4.25 -12.90
C ARG A 246 9.62 -3.41 -12.74
N LEU A 247 9.89 -2.46 -13.64
CA LEU A 247 11.08 -1.60 -13.62
C LEU A 247 10.82 -0.19 -13.07
N GLY A 248 9.59 0.11 -12.61
CA GLY A 248 9.23 1.47 -12.18
C GLY A 248 10.14 2.02 -11.09
N ALA A 249 10.35 1.25 -10.02
CA ALA A 249 11.21 1.66 -8.91
C ALA A 249 12.69 1.82 -9.28
N THR A 250 13.20 1.06 -10.24
CA THR A 250 14.63 1.11 -10.63
C THR A 250 15.02 2.38 -11.38
N LEU A 251 14.04 3.19 -11.79
CA LEU A 251 14.25 4.43 -12.54
C LEU A 251 14.09 5.69 -11.69
N SER A 252 13.69 5.57 -10.43
CA SER A 252 13.54 6.71 -9.52
C SER A 252 14.82 7.01 -8.77
N SER A 253 15.07 8.32 -8.52
CA SER A 253 16.15 8.73 -7.60
C SER A 253 15.75 8.39 -6.17
N PRO A 254 16.72 8.08 -5.29
CA PRO A 254 16.43 7.82 -3.88
C PRO A 254 15.77 9.02 -3.20
N GLU A 255 14.66 8.77 -2.50
CA GLU A 255 13.92 9.80 -1.76
C GLU A 255 14.54 10.07 -0.39
N VAL A 256 15.09 9.03 0.25
CA VAL A 256 15.75 9.11 1.56
C VAL A 256 17.00 8.22 1.56
N GLU A 257 18.07 8.77 2.14
CA GLU A 257 19.30 8.04 2.43
C GLU A 257 19.39 7.80 3.94
N PHE A 258 19.29 6.54 4.36
CA PHE A 258 19.45 6.11 5.74
C PHE A 258 20.91 5.70 6.02
N GLY A 259 21.47 6.12 7.16
CA GLY A 259 22.85 5.78 7.48
C GLY A 259 23.20 5.92 8.95
N ASP A 260 24.30 5.25 9.37
CA ASP A 260 24.84 5.27 10.73
C ASP A 260 26.23 5.92 10.84
N ASN A 261 26.79 6.43 9.75
CA ASN A 261 28.15 6.94 9.68
C ASN A 261 28.28 8.39 9.16
N ASP A 262 27.24 8.93 8.56
CA ASP A 262 27.22 10.30 8.04
C ASP A 262 26.06 11.09 8.69
N PRO A 263 26.32 12.24 9.33
CA PRO A 263 25.27 13.07 9.91
C PRO A 263 24.34 13.70 8.87
N ALA A 264 24.66 13.63 7.58
CA ALA A 264 23.76 14.03 6.49
C ALA A 264 22.71 12.97 6.18
N HIS A 265 22.93 11.72 6.58
CA HIS A 265 21.98 10.63 6.38
C HIS A 265 20.93 10.58 7.50
N THR A 266 19.74 10.13 7.13
CA THR A 266 18.63 9.95 8.07
C THR A 266 18.94 8.77 9.01
N PRO A 267 18.94 8.97 10.35
CA PRO A 267 19.22 7.89 11.28
C PRO A 267 18.11 6.85 11.34
N TYR A 268 18.46 5.62 11.67
CA TYR A 268 17.53 4.51 11.86
C TYR A 268 17.76 3.79 13.20
N ASN A 269 16.72 3.11 13.71
CA ASN A 269 16.81 2.29 14.92
C ASN A 269 17.39 0.92 14.63
N SER A 270 16.94 0.28 13.54
CA SER A 270 17.37 -1.06 13.15
C SER A 270 17.24 -1.28 11.65
N VAL A 271 18.10 -2.18 11.15
CA VAL A 271 18.11 -2.65 9.78
C VAL A 271 18.12 -4.17 9.82
N SER A 272 17.24 -4.80 9.07
CA SER A 272 17.19 -6.24 8.91
C SER A 272 17.74 -6.65 7.55
N ILE A 273 18.64 -7.64 7.57
CA ILE A 273 19.24 -8.21 6.36
C ILE A 273 18.93 -9.70 6.34
N ASN A 274 18.41 -10.19 5.23
CA ASN A 274 18.26 -11.62 4.98
C ASN A 274 19.35 -12.11 4.02
N PHE A 275 19.95 -13.26 4.34
CA PHE A 275 20.86 -13.97 3.47
C PHE A 275 20.47 -15.45 3.49
N GLY A 276 19.35 -15.76 2.86
CA GLY A 276 18.74 -17.08 2.88
C GLY A 276 18.68 -17.73 1.49
N ALA A 277 18.55 -19.06 1.49
CA ALA A 277 18.35 -19.84 0.28
C ALA A 277 16.90 -19.78 -0.24
N ASP A 278 15.98 -19.25 0.54
CA ASP A 278 14.57 -19.05 0.22
C ASP A 278 14.35 -18.05 -0.94
N LYS A 279 15.34 -17.20 -1.20
CA LYS A 279 15.35 -16.26 -2.32
C LYS A 279 15.99 -16.82 -3.61
N VAL A 280 16.60 -18.00 -3.53
CA VAL A 280 17.19 -18.64 -4.71
C VAL A 280 16.08 -19.25 -5.57
N VAL A 281 16.03 -18.86 -6.84
CA VAL A 281 15.22 -19.49 -7.87
C VAL A 281 16.16 -19.90 -9.01
N ASN A 282 16.40 -21.19 -9.17
CA ASN A 282 17.30 -21.71 -10.20
C ASN A 282 16.62 -22.66 -11.21
N ARG A 283 15.29 -22.76 -11.11
CA ARG A 283 14.41 -23.31 -12.12
C ARG A 283 13.11 -22.53 -12.13
N ALA A 284 12.75 -21.96 -13.26
CA ALA A 284 11.47 -21.28 -13.44
C ALA A 284 10.71 -21.91 -14.61
N SER A 285 9.44 -22.23 -14.39
CA SER A 285 8.54 -22.79 -15.41
C SER A 285 7.31 -21.93 -15.54
N VAL A 286 7.01 -21.46 -16.74
CA VAL A 286 5.83 -20.63 -17.01
C VAL A 286 5.00 -21.29 -18.12
N THR A 287 3.72 -21.53 -17.84
CA THR A 287 2.75 -22.00 -18.82
C THR A 287 1.72 -20.91 -19.05
N HIS A 288 1.63 -20.35 -20.26
CA HIS A 288 0.58 -19.37 -20.54
C HIS A 288 -0.76 -20.07 -20.80
N ALA A 289 -1.87 -19.35 -20.61
CA ALA A 289 -3.19 -19.89 -20.85
C ALA A 289 -3.34 -20.40 -22.30
N GLY A 290 -3.82 -21.62 -22.46
CA GLY A 290 -3.96 -22.28 -23.75
C GLY A 290 -2.68 -22.91 -24.35
N ALA A 291 -1.54 -22.86 -23.64
CA ALA A 291 -0.31 -23.53 -24.07
C ALA A 291 -0.41 -25.05 -23.89
N THR A 292 0.37 -25.78 -24.68
CA THR A 292 0.45 -27.26 -24.59
C THR A 292 1.47 -27.75 -23.57
N GLY A 293 2.33 -26.85 -23.04
CA GLY A 293 3.37 -27.18 -22.06
C GLY A 293 4.07 -25.92 -21.57
N PRO A 294 4.90 -26.05 -20.51
CA PRO A 294 5.64 -24.95 -19.94
C PRO A 294 6.89 -24.58 -20.75
N GLU A 295 7.21 -23.30 -20.74
CA GLU A 295 8.55 -22.80 -21.02
C GLU A 295 9.35 -22.82 -19.72
N THR A 296 10.54 -23.45 -19.75
CA THR A 296 11.35 -23.67 -18.53
C THR A 296 12.77 -23.16 -18.73
N VAL A 297 13.27 -22.45 -17.72
CA VAL A 297 14.64 -21.96 -17.65
C VAL A 297 15.34 -22.61 -16.45
N ASP A 298 16.54 -23.11 -16.66
CA ASP A 298 17.36 -23.76 -15.65
C ASP A 298 18.73 -23.08 -15.52
N ASP A 299 19.13 -22.73 -14.29
CA ASP A 299 20.50 -22.40 -13.94
C ASP A 299 21.19 -23.64 -13.35
N LEU A 300 21.81 -24.44 -14.21
CA LEU A 300 22.46 -25.69 -13.81
C LEU A 300 23.66 -25.47 -12.86
N ALA A 301 24.33 -24.33 -12.96
CA ALA A 301 25.47 -23.99 -12.08
C ALA A 301 24.95 -23.76 -10.66
N SER A 302 23.88 -23.00 -10.50
CA SER A 302 23.22 -22.80 -9.21
C SER A 302 22.66 -24.11 -8.66
N GLN A 303 21.97 -24.91 -9.48
CA GLN A 303 21.39 -26.19 -9.04
C GLN A 303 22.44 -27.15 -8.48
N SER A 304 23.66 -27.11 -9.04
CA SER A 304 24.78 -27.95 -8.52
C SER A 304 25.24 -27.53 -7.12
N LYS A 305 25.05 -26.27 -6.74
CA LYS A 305 25.46 -25.71 -5.43
C LYS A 305 24.31 -25.73 -4.40
N TYR A 306 23.09 -25.34 -4.83
CA TYR A 306 21.96 -25.04 -3.95
C TYR A 306 20.79 -25.99 -4.13
N PHE A 307 20.98 -27.08 -4.85
CA PHE A 307 19.89 -27.98 -5.27
C PHE A 307 18.85 -27.28 -6.11
N ILE A 308 17.81 -28.01 -6.53
CA ILE A 308 16.73 -27.41 -7.33
C ILE A 308 15.83 -26.58 -6.41
N GLN A 309 15.79 -25.28 -6.68
CA GLN A 309 14.86 -24.32 -6.09
C GLN A 309 13.96 -23.82 -7.22
N ALA A 310 12.74 -24.35 -7.27
CA ALA A 310 11.84 -24.16 -8.42
C ALA A 310 10.66 -23.26 -8.11
N VAL A 311 10.31 -22.41 -9.07
CA VAL A 311 9.03 -21.69 -9.14
C VAL A 311 8.27 -22.07 -10.40
N ALA A 312 6.95 -22.16 -10.32
CA ALA A 312 6.11 -22.47 -11.46
C ALA A 312 4.87 -21.56 -11.48
N TYR A 313 4.61 -20.96 -12.64
CA TYR A 313 3.37 -20.25 -12.94
C TYR A 313 2.59 -21.03 -13.98
N THR A 314 1.37 -21.41 -13.65
CA THR A 314 0.43 -22.09 -14.57
C THR A 314 -0.68 -21.11 -14.93
N GLU A 315 -1.25 -21.28 -16.12
CA GLU A 315 -2.33 -20.40 -16.62
C GLU A 315 -1.96 -18.90 -16.61
N SER A 316 -0.66 -18.59 -16.81
CA SER A 316 -0.18 -17.20 -16.85
C SER A 316 -0.85 -16.41 -17.96
N LEU A 317 -1.14 -15.14 -17.69
CA LEU A 317 -1.81 -14.24 -18.65
C LEU A 317 -0.89 -13.74 -19.76
N VAL A 318 0.41 -14.04 -19.77
CA VAL A 318 1.30 -13.66 -20.89
C VAL A 318 0.83 -14.24 -22.21
N HIS A 319 1.00 -13.50 -23.32
CA HIS A 319 0.28 -13.75 -24.57
C HIS A 319 0.79 -14.95 -25.39
N ASN A 320 2.03 -15.44 -25.20
CA ASN A 320 2.61 -16.55 -25.96
C ASN A 320 3.83 -17.18 -25.26
N ASN A 321 4.39 -18.22 -25.90
CA ASN A 321 5.56 -18.94 -25.39
C ASN A 321 6.80 -18.06 -25.25
N THR A 322 7.02 -17.09 -26.13
CA THR A 322 8.16 -16.18 -26.03
C THR A 322 8.06 -15.32 -24.77
N ALA A 323 6.90 -14.73 -24.53
CA ALA A 323 6.67 -13.96 -23.30
C ALA A 323 6.70 -14.84 -22.02
N ALA A 324 6.28 -16.12 -22.13
CA ALA A 324 6.42 -17.08 -21.03
C ALA A 324 7.90 -17.38 -20.74
N LEU A 325 8.73 -17.54 -21.78
CA LEU A 325 10.17 -17.74 -21.62
C LEU A 325 10.88 -16.50 -21.04
N GLU A 326 10.47 -15.30 -21.48
CA GLU A 326 10.99 -14.04 -20.92
C GLU A 326 10.65 -13.90 -19.43
N LEU A 327 9.40 -14.21 -19.03
CA LEU A 327 9.00 -14.22 -17.63
C LEU A 327 9.79 -15.28 -16.83
N ALA A 328 9.93 -16.50 -17.36
CA ALA A 328 10.72 -17.54 -16.71
C ALA A 328 12.19 -17.11 -16.53
N THR A 329 12.77 -16.44 -17.54
CA THR A 329 14.15 -15.90 -17.45
C THR A 329 14.26 -14.82 -16.38
N TYR A 330 13.27 -13.93 -16.30
CA TYR A 330 13.21 -12.87 -15.31
C TYR A 330 13.15 -13.40 -13.86
N LEU A 331 12.50 -14.54 -13.64
CA LEU A 331 12.33 -15.13 -12.32
C LEU A 331 13.59 -15.83 -11.79
N ILE A 332 14.60 -16.09 -12.63
CA ILE A 332 15.84 -16.76 -12.20
C ILE A 332 16.66 -15.83 -11.31
N GLN A 333 16.95 -16.30 -10.10
CA GLN A 333 17.90 -15.71 -9.17
C GLN A 333 18.78 -16.83 -8.63
N GLY A 334 19.86 -17.12 -9.33
CA GLY A 334 20.66 -18.33 -9.14
C GLY A 334 21.51 -18.37 -7.88
N GLU A 335 21.78 -17.24 -7.22
CA GLU A 335 22.63 -17.18 -6.03
C GLU A 335 21.95 -16.43 -4.89
N PRO A 336 22.14 -16.86 -3.62
CA PRO A 336 21.68 -16.10 -2.49
C PRO A 336 22.45 -14.78 -2.38
N THR A 337 21.74 -13.70 -2.27
CA THR A 337 22.31 -12.36 -2.04
C THR A 337 21.88 -11.84 -0.68
N ALA A 338 22.80 -11.17 0.03
CA ALA A 338 22.42 -10.48 1.25
C ALA A 338 21.54 -9.28 0.88
N THR A 339 20.27 -9.34 1.23
CA THR A 339 19.28 -8.33 0.89
C THR A 339 18.78 -7.62 2.12
N LEU A 340 18.66 -6.31 2.04
CA LEU A 340 17.95 -5.50 3.02
C LEU A 340 16.46 -5.82 2.93
N THR A 341 15.87 -6.23 4.05
CA THR A 341 14.44 -6.58 4.11
C THR A 341 13.58 -5.55 4.83
N SER A 342 14.17 -4.81 5.77
CA SER A 342 13.46 -3.72 6.42
C SER A 342 14.38 -2.71 7.10
N VAL A 343 13.91 -1.47 7.19
CA VAL A 343 14.48 -0.39 7.98
C VAL A 343 13.43 0.10 8.96
N THR A 344 13.82 0.27 10.23
CA THR A 344 12.95 0.83 11.25
C THR A 344 13.53 2.14 11.75
N THR A 345 12.73 3.20 11.75
CA THR A 345 13.13 4.50 12.31
C THR A 345 12.03 5.07 13.23
N GLY A 346 12.44 5.76 14.28
CA GLY A 346 11.55 6.42 15.21
C GLY A 346 11.66 7.93 15.09
N PHE A 347 10.53 8.62 14.98
CA PHE A 347 10.49 10.07 14.73
C PHE A 347 11.16 10.92 15.82
N GLN A 348 11.28 10.40 17.06
CA GLN A 348 12.02 11.09 18.12
C GLN A 348 13.52 11.27 17.82
N MET A 349 14.09 10.48 16.92
CA MET A 349 15.49 10.57 16.52
C MET A 349 15.70 11.53 15.34
N LEU A 350 14.63 11.88 14.64
CA LEU A 350 14.65 12.63 13.39
C LEU A 350 14.47 14.13 13.63
N SER A 351 15.15 14.94 12.83
CA SER A 351 14.83 16.35 12.66
C SER A 351 13.46 16.54 12.00
N ASN A 352 12.88 17.72 12.07
CA ASN A 352 11.58 17.99 11.43
C ASN A 352 11.60 17.71 9.92
N ALA A 353 12.66 18.11 9.22
CA ALA A 353 12.79 17.87 7.79
C ALA A 353 12.89 16.38 7.43
N GLU A 354 13.57 15.58 8.26
CA GLU A 354 13.66 14.13 8.08
C GLU A 354 12.32 13.44 8.38
N ARG A 355 11.61 13.89 9.45
CA ARG A 355 10.25 13.41 9.75
C ARG A 355 9.30 13.63 8.58
N ASP A 356 9.37 14.84 7.98
CA ASP A 356 8.51 15.18 6.85
C ASP A 356 8.79 14.28 5.64
N LYS A 357 10.07 14.01 5.33
CA LYS A 357 10.45 13.10 4.25
C LYS A 357 10.04 11.65 4.53
N VAL A 358 10.32 11.13 5.73
CA VAL A 358 10.02 9.73 6.08
C VAL A 358 8.51 9.48 6.15
N ALA A 359 7.72 10.46 6.62
CA ALA A 359 6.27 10.32 6.73
C ALA A 359 5.57 10.15 5.39
N ILE A 360 6.12 10.76 4.33
CA ILE A 360 5.50 10.77 3.00
C ILE A 360 6.05 9.72 2.04
N LEU A 361 7.00 8.88 2.48
CA LEU A 361 7.47 7.75 1.68
C LEU A 361 6.31 6.89 1.20
N GLU A 362 6.43 6.39 -0.03
CA GLU A 362 5.39 5.60 -0.66
C GLU A 362 5.93 4.26 -1.18
N ILE A 363 5.05 3.30 -1.35
CA ILE A 363 5.37 2.02 -1.97
C ILE A 363 5.86 2.29 -3.40
N GLY A 364 7.00 1.67 -3.75
CA GLY A 364 7.66 1.89 -5.05
C GLY A 364 8.70 3.01 -5.04
N ASP A 365 8.77 3.83 -4.00
CA ASP A 365 9.88 4.77 -3.84
C ASP A 365 11.20 4.01 -3.63
N THR A 366 12.28 4.65 -4.01
CA THR A 366 13.64 4.11 -3.82
C THR A 366 14.30 4.77 -2.61
N ILE A 367 14.96 3.96 -1.78
CA ILE A 367 15.79 4.43 -0.67
C ILE A 367 17.18 3.83 -0.75
N ILE A 368 18.16 4.52 -0.18
CA ILE A 368 19.50 3.97 0.07
C ILE A 368 19.63 3.72 1.58
N VAL A 369 20.22 2.58 1.93
CA VAL A 369 20.57 2.27 3.31
C VAL A 369 22.04 1.96 3.41
N GLU A 370 22.73 2.74 4.21
CA GLU A 370 24.13 2.55 4.53
C GLU A 370 24.32 1.96 5.93
N LYS A 371 25.11 0.90 6.02
CA LYS A 371 25.46 0.25 7.27
C LYS A 371 26.97 0.15 7.42
N THR A 372 27.47 0.71 8.50
CA THR A 372 28.90 0.54 8.88
C THR A 372 29.12 -0.81 9.52
N ILE A 373 30.04 -1.58 8.94
CA ILE A 373 30.44 -2.89 9.43
C ILE A 373 31.85 -2.80 9.94
N VAL A 374 32.11 -3.31 11.16
CA VAL A 374 33.46 -3.48 11.70
C VAL A 374 34.05 -4.78 11.16
N THR A 375 35.02 -4.69 10.24
CA THR A 375 35.66 -5.86 9.61
C THR A 375 36.86 -6.37 10.42
N THR A 376 37.50 -5.47 11.15
CA THR A 376 38.56 -5.80 12.12
C THR A 376 38.49 -4.81 13.28
N SER A 377 39.29 -5.00 14.34
CA SER A 377 39.32 -4.06 15.47
C SER A 377 39.69 -2.61 15.11
N THR A 378 40.20 -2.38 13.90
CA THR A 378 40.65 -1.07 13.41
C THR A 378 40.14 -0.68 12.03
N THR A 379 39.40 -1.55 11.34
CA THR A 379 38.94 -1.32 9.98
C THR A 379 37.42 -1.38 9.94
N THR A 380 36.78 -0.33 9.39
CA THR A 380 35.37 -0.28 9.10
C THR A 380 35.14 -0.32 7.58
N SER A 381 34.05 -0.92 7.17
CA SER A 381 33.58 -0.90 5.78
C SER A 381 32.13 -0.45 5.79
N VAL A 382 31.75 0.35 4.82
CA VAL A 382 30.35 0.77 4.63
C VAL A 382 29.76 -0.12 3.55
N VAL A 383 28.60 -0.69 3.82
CA VAL A 383 27.76 -1.37 2.85
C VAL A 383 26.59 -0.49 2.56
N ALA A 384 26.45 -0.06 1.30
CA ALA A 384 25.32 0.70 0.81
C ALA A 384 24.46 -0.20 -0.07
N GLN A 385 23.17 -0.18 0.12
CA GLN A 385 22.20 -0.89 -0.72
C GLN A 385 21.05 0.02 -1.11
N GLU A 386 20.85 0.14 -2.42
CA GLU A 386 19.66 0.78 -2.98
C GLU A 386 18.51 -0.25 -2.99
N SER A 387 17.36 0.18 -2.52
CA SER A 387 16.19 -0.70 -2.36
C SER A 387 14.90 0.03 -2.67
N ALA A 388 13.95 -0.69 -3.26
CA ALA A 388 12.58 -0.20 -3.46
C ALA A 388 11.72 -0.54 -2.26
N ILE A 389 10.79 0.35 -1.91
CA ILE A 389 9.82 0.14 -0.84
C ILE A 389 8.72 -0.80 -1.34
N GLU A 390 8.48 -1.88 -0.61
CA GLU A 390 7.42 -2.85 -0.87
C GLU A 390 6.25 -2.71 0.09
N GLY A 391 6.48 -2.18 1.28
CA GLY A 391 5.44 -1.93 2.25
C GLY A 391 5.90 -0.99 3.36
N ILE A 392 4.94 -0.35 4.00
CA ILE A 392 5.18 0.62 5.07
C ILE A 392 4.23 0.32 6.22
N GLU A 393 4.78 0.35 7.43
CA GLU A 393 4.01 0.24 8.66
C GLU A 393 4.29 1.47 9.53
N HIS A 394 3.22 2.16 9.97
CA HIS A 394 3.28 3.24 10.95
C HIS A 394 2.67 2.78 12.26
N LEU A 395 3.40 2.97 13.35
CA LEU A 395 2.95 2.70 14.71
C LEU A 395 3.02 4.00 15.49
N ILE A 396 1.87 4.48 15.97
CA ILE A 396 1.74 5.75 16.65
C ILE A 396 0.94 5.52 17.92
N SER A 397 1.53 5.81 19.07
CA SER A 397 0.82 5.81 20.34
C SER A 397 1.44 6.84 21.28
N PHE A 398 0.77 7.11 22.39
CA PHE A 398 1.31 7.99 23.41
C PHE A 398 2.64 7.47 24.00
N ASP A 399 2.70 6.17 24.30
CA ASP A 399 3.88 5.55 24.93
C ASP A 399 4.98 5.20 23.93
N THR A 400 4.60 5.02 22.66
CA THR A 400 5.53 4.75 21.56
C THR A 400 5.38 5.87 20.54
N PRO A 401 6.31 6.86 20.57
CA PRO A 401 6.32 7.90 19.55
C PRO A 401 6.36 7.29 18.15
N HIS A 402 5.84 8.02 17.18
CA HIS A 402 5.71 7.56 15.80
C HIS A 402 6.95 6.78 15.33
N GLN A 403 6.74 5.52 15.02
CA GLN A 403 7.74 4.61 14.49
C GLN A 403 7.28 4.18 13.09
N THR A 404 8.19 4.17 12.14
CA THR A 404 7.95 3.68 10.80
C THR A 404 8.84 2.48 10.52
N VAL A 405 8.24 1.40 10.01
CA VAL A 405 8.93 0.23 9.49
C VAL A 405 8.74 0.21 7.98
N ILE A 406 9.83 0.21 7.24
CA ILE A 406 9.85 0.22 5.78
C ILE A 406 10.34 -1.14 5.33
N TYR A 407 9.50 -1.90 4.63
CA TYR A 407 9.84 -3.19 4.03
C TYR A 407 10.37 -2.96 2.63
N THR A 408 11.45 -3.65 2.27
CA THR A 408 12.20 -3.34 1.05
C THR A 408 12.56 -4.57 0.25
N SER A 409 12.76 -4.34 -1.05
CA SER A 409 13.36 -5.30 -1.98
C SER A 409 14.51 -4.63 -2.75
N PRO A 410 15.50 -5.40 -3.25
CA PRO A 410 16.55 -4.84 -4.10
C PRO A 410 15.95 -4.21 -5.37
N THR A 411 16.47 -3.04 -5.78
CA THR A 411 16.11 -2.42 -7.07
C THR A 411 16.74 -3.15 -8.24
N THR A 412 17.88 -3.79 -8.02
CA THR A 412 18.67 -4.46 -9.05
C THR A 412 18.22 -5.91 -9.21
N VAL A 413 17.16 -6.14 -9.94
CA VAL A 413 16.89 -7.46 -10.52
C VAL A 413 17.61 -7.60 -11.88
N TYR A 414 17.78 -6.51 -12.62
CA TYR A 414 18.64 -6.40 -13.80
C TYR A 414 19.20 -4.98 -13.89
N GLU A 415 20.52 -4.83 -13.91
CA GLU A 415 21.15 -3.57 -14.30
C GLU A 415 20.98 -3.42 -15.82
N LEU A 416 20.19 -2.41 -16.23
CA LEU A 416 20.03 -2.06 -17.63
C LEU A 416 21.35 -1.49 -18.18
N PHE A 417 21.69 -1.85 -19.42
CA PHE A 417 22.77 -1.19 -20.14
C PHE A 417 22.39 0.26 -20.43
N ILE A 418 23.05 1.22 -19.78
CA ILE A 418 22.83 2.64 -20.00
C ILE A 418 23.93 3.14 -20.93
N LEU A 419 23.53 3.64 -22.11
CA LEU A 419 24.46 4.24 -23.09
C LEU A 419 25.27 5.36 -22.40
N ASP A 420 26.57 5.39 -22.64
CA ASP A 420 27.55 6.29 -22.02
C ASP A 420 27.90 6.05 -20.54
N SER A 421 27.20 5.14 -19.84
CA SER A 421 27.51 4.79 -18.45
C SER A 421 27.94 3.33 -18.28
N SER A 422 27.47 2.44 -19.14
CA SER A 422 27.79 1.00 -19.08
C SER A 422 28.81 0.63 -20.15
N THR A 423 29.71 -0.32 -19.83
CA THR A 423 30.67 -0.88 -20.78
C THR A 423 30.15 -2.20 -21.34
N LEU A 424 30.46 -2.53 -22.60
CA LEU A 424 30.02 -3.77 -23.25
C LEU A 424 30.50 -5.05 -22.57
N ASP A 425 31.50 -4.97 -21.71
CA ASP A 425 32.02 -6.12 -20.93
C ASP A 425 31.47 -6.16 -19.49
N SER A 426 30.44 -5.36 -19.18
CA SER A 426 29.81 -5.32 -17.86
C SER A 426 28.65 -6.34 -17.77
N ILE A 427 28.15 -6.51 -16.56
CA ILE A 427 26.99 -7.36 -16.26
C ILE A 427 25.66 -6.81 -16.81
N TYR A 428 25.68 -5.64 -17.45
CA TYR A 428 24.49 -4.98 -17.97
C TYR A 428 23.99 -5.63 -19.25
N ALA A 429 22.68 -5.84 -19.34
CA ALA A 429 22.02 -6.35 -20.54
C ALA A 429 21.61 -5.20 -21.47
N LEU A 430 21.76 -5.43 -22.78
CA LEU A 430 21.12 -4.59 -23.80
C LEU A 430 19.62 -4.96 -23.82
N SER A 431 18.76 -4.03 -23.44
CA SER A 431 17.31 -4.19 -23.51
C SER A 431 16.78 -3.80 -24.89
#